data_62898dac4e5e9016467a66626e8bd4b3
#
_entry.id   62898dac4e5e9016467a66626e8bd4b3
#
_cell.length_a   1.000
_cell.length_b   1.000
_cell.length_c   1.000
_cell.angle_alpha   90.00
_cell.angle_beta   90.00
_cell.angle_gamma   90.00
#
_symmetry.space_group_name_H-M   'P 1'
#
loop_
_entity.id
_entity.type
_entity.pdbx_description
1 polymer ?
#
loop_
_entity_poly.entity_id
_entity_poly.type
_entity_poly.pdbx_seq_one_letter_code
_entity_poly.pdbx_strand_id
1 'polypeptide(L)'
;MEIAIVNIEGKETGRKAKLDPSVFGVEPNNHAIYLDVKKHLANKRQGTHKSKERAEIVGSTRKIKKQKGTGTARAGSIKNPLFRGGGRVFGPSPRDYSQKVNKKVKRFKL
;
A
#
# COMPACT_ATOMS: atom_id res chain seq x y z
N MET A 1 38.31 8.81 -3.70
CA MET A 1 37.41 9.95 -3.86
C MET A 1 37.57 10.87 -2.67
N GLU A 2 37.68 12.18 -2.88
CA GLU A 2 37.86 13.16 -1.79
C GLU A 2 36.65 14.09 -1.79
N ILE A 3 36.09 14.35 -0.60
CA ILE A 3 34.95 15.26 -0.42
C ILE A 3 35.32 16.33 0.60
N ALA A 4 34.99 17.59 0.33
CA ALA A 4 35.21 18.70 1.27
C ALA A 4 34.29 18.52 2.48
N ILE A 5 34.86 18.81 3.69
CA ILE A 5 34.11 18.79 4.93
C ILE A 5 33.56 20.20 5.18
N VAL A 6 32.26 20.29 5.36
CA VAL A 6 31.57 21.54 5.70
C VAL A 6 31.28 21.63 7.21
N ASN A 7 31.21 22.83 7.75
CA ASN A 7 30.78 23.05 9.12
C ASN A 7 29.26 23.08 9.24
N ILE A 8 28.73 23.27 10.46
CA ILE A 8 27.28 23.31 10.72
C ILE A 8 26.58 24.49 10.00
N GLU A 9 27.32 25.53 9.61
CA GLU A 9 26.84 26.69 8.86
C GLU A 9 26.88 26.47 7.33
N GLY A 10 27.34 25.29 6.85
CA GLY A 10 27.48 25.00 5.44
C GLY A 10 28.75 25.56 4.77
N LYS A 11 29.70 26.14 5.55
CA LYS A 11 30.96 26.64 5.01
C LYS A 11 32.03 25.56 4.97
N GLU A 12 32.84 25.52 3.93
CA GLU A 12 33.95 24.59 3.81
C GLU A 12 35.02 24.84 4.86
N THR A 13 35.46 23.77 5.53
CA THR A 13 36.45 23.84 6.62
C THR A 13 37.89 23.69 6.12
N GLY A 14 38.13 23.58 4.83
CA GLY A 14 39.47 23.30 4.24
C GLY A 14 39.96 21.86 4.48
N ARG A 15 39.25 21.05 5.26
CA ARG A 15 39.55 19.63 5.48
C ARG A 15 38.84 18.78 4.41
N LYS A 16 39.50 17.69 4.03
CA LYS A 16 38.92 16.71 3.06
C LYS A 16 38.81 15.35 3.70
N ALA A 17 37.69 14.66 3.46
CA ALA A 17 37.51 13.26 3.81
C ALA A 17 37.88 12.39 2.61
N LYS A 18 38.73 11.36 2.84
CA LYS A 18 39.03 10.35 1.84
C LYS A 18 38.01 9.23 1.92
N LEU A 19 37.25 9.03 0.86
CA LEU A 19 36.28 7.95 0.75
C LEU A 19 36.85 6.83 -0.12
N ASP A 20 36.65 5.58 0.32
CA ASP A 20 37.09 4.40 -0.44
C ASP A 20 36.21 4.25 -1.70
N PRO A 21 36.80 4.24 -2.91
CA PRO A 21 36.05 4.07 -4.15
C PRO A 21 35.31 2.74 -4.23
N SER A 22 35.80 1.69 -3.57
CA SER A 22 35.14 0.37 -3.57
C SER A 22 33.79 0.38 -2.87
N VAL A 23 33.58 1.33 -1.94
CA VAL A 23 32.34 1.47 -1.18
C VAL A 23 31.46 2.58 -1.75
N PHE A 24 32.06 3.74 -2.04
CA PHE A 24 31.32 4.95 -2.41
C PHE A 24 31.31 5.24 -3.93
N GLY A 25 32.12 4.53 -4.72
CA GLY A 25 32.20 4.69 -6.17
C GLY A 25 31.43 3.63 -6.95
N VAL A 26 30.56 2.85 -6.31
CA VAL A 26 29.80 1.78 -6.97
C VAL A 26 28.70 2.37 -7.86
N GLU A 27 28.55 1.85 -9.07
CA GLU A 27 27.45 2.24 -9.95
C GLU A 27 26.09 1.85 -9.34
N PRO A 28 25.12 2.79 -9.27
CA PRO A 28 23.84 2.54 -8.63
C PRO A 28 22.99 1.54 -9.45
N ASN A 29 22.49 0.50 -8.81
CA ASN A 29 21.53 -0.42 -9.41
C ASN A 29 20.10 0.13 -9.26
N ASN A 30 19.58 0.74 -10.32
CA ASN A 30 18.26 1.37 -10.34
C ASN A 30 17.12 0.41 -9.98
N HIS A 31 17.23 -0.87 -10.37
CA HIS A 31 16.21 -1.86 -10.00
C HIS A 31 16.22 -2.19 -8.51
N ALA A 32 17.39 -2.32 -7.89
CA ALA A 32 17.50 -2.55 -6.46
C ALA A 32 16.96 -1.35 -5.65
N ILE A 33 17.25 -0.12 -6.09
CA ILE A 33 16.70 1.12 -5.52
C ILE A 33 15.19 1.12 -5.62
N TYR A 34 14.62 0.82 -6.80
CA TYR A 34 13.17 0.73 -7.00
C TYR A 34 12.51 -0.27 -6.04
N LEU A 35 13.06 -1.47 -5.90
CA LEU A 35 12.51 -2.50 -5.00
C LEU A 35 12.49 -2.04 -3.54
N ASP A 36 13.52 -1.34 -3.07
CA ASP A 36 13.57 -0.87 -1.69
C ASP A 36 12.60 0.30 -1.46
N VAL A 37 12.51 1.24 -2.38
CA VAL A 37 11.52 2.33 -2.33
C VAL A 37 10.10 1.77 -2.33
N LYS A 38 9.80 0.82 -3.23
CA LYS A 38 8.51 0.13 -3.27
C LYS A 38 8.17 -0.55 -1.95
N LYS A 39 9.11 -1.28 -1.37
CA LYS A 39 8.97 -1.89 -0.05
C LYS A 39 8.70 -0.84 1.02
N HIS A 40 9.50 0.24 1.05
CA HIS A 40 9.34 1.31 2.04
C HIS A 40 7.95 1.94 1.99
N LEU A 41 7.47 2.28 0.79
CA LEU A 41 6.13 2.83 0.59
C LEU A 41 5.03 1.83 0.97
N ALA A 42 5.18 0.55 0.62
CA ALA A 42 4.23 -0.49 0.99
C ALA A 42 4.14 -0.67 2.51
N ASN A 43 5.27 -0.65 3.22
CA ASN A 43 5.32 -0.82 4.67
C ASN A 43 4.76 0.38 5.46
N LYS A 44 4.61 1.55 4.84
CA LYS A 44 3.91 2.70 5.43
C LYS A 44 2.39 2.56 5.41
N ARG A 45 1.84 1.65 4.60
CA ARG A 45 0.39 1.49 4.46
C ARG A 45 -0.17 0.72 5.65
N GLN A 46 -1.20 1.25 6.29
CA GLN A 46 -1.91 0.58 7.39
C GLN A 46 -2.89 -0.49 6.92
N GLY A 47 -3.50 -0.30 5.75
CA GLY A 47 -4.41 -1.25 5.14
C GLY A 47 -5.71 -1.50 5.92
N THR A 48 -6.17 -0.55 6.73
CA THR A 48 -7.35 -0.69 7.60
C THR A 48 -8.68 -0.39 6.93
N HIS A 49 -8.68 -0.10 5.62
CA HIS A 49 -9.87 0.19 4.85
C HIS A 49 -10.78 -1.04 4.72
N LYS A 50 -12.07 -0.84 4.91
CA LYS A 50 -13.08 -1.90 4.81
C LYS A 50 -14.37 -1.34 4.22
N SER A 51 -15.01 -2.08 3.32
CA SER A 51 -16.39 -1.85 2.92
C SER A 51 -17.30 -2.90 3.54
N LYS A 52 -18.53 -2.51 3.85
CA LYS A 52 -19.51 -3.39 4.48
C LYS A 52 -20.05 -4.41 3.47
N GLU A 53 -20.00 -5.67 3.83
CA GLU A 53 -20.62 -6.76 3.12
C GLU A 53 -22.13 -6.84 3.41
N ARG A 54 -22.83 -7.66 2.64
CA ARG A 54 -24.26 -7.84 2.77
C ARG A 54 -24.73 -8.19 4.19
N ALA A 55 -23.96 -8.97 4.94
CA ALA A 55 -24.28 -9.36 6.30
C ALA A 55 -24.11 -8.21 7.31
N GLU A 56 -23.18 -7.28 7.03
CA GLU A 56 -22.80 -6.20 7.92
C GLU A 56 -23.66 -4.94 7.80
N ILE A 57 -24.44 -4.84 6.71
CA ILE A 57 -25.35 -3.70 6.50
C ILE A 57 -26.54 -3.80 7.44
N VAL A 58 -26.85 -2.68 8.07
CA VAL A 58 -28.07 -2.52 8.89
C VAL A 58 -29.28 -2.44 7.95
N GLY A 59 -30.27 -3.23 8.20
CA GLY A 59 -31.51 -3.25 7.41
C GLY A 59 -32.28 -4.56 7.57
N SER A 60 -33.52 -4.58 7.12
CA SER A 60 -34.38 -5.74 7.18
C SER A 60 -33.84 -6.90 6.31
N THR A 61 -33.92 -8.11 6.83
CA THR A 61 -33.68 -9.35 6.07
C THR A 61 -34.93 -9.88 5.40
N ARG A 62 -36.10 -9.24 5.68
CA ARG A 62 -37.38 -9.64 5.09
C ARG A 62 -37.35 -9.52 3.57
N LYS A 63 -37.99 -10.46 2.89
CA LYS A 63 -38.20 -10.41 1.45
C LYS A 63 -39.01 -9.17 1.06
N ILE A 64 -38.50 -8.35 0.11
CA ILE A 64 -39.08 -7.07 -0.27
C ILE A 64 -40.47 -7.26 -0.96
N LYS A 65 -40.61 -8.31 -1.79
CA LYS A 65 -41.77 -8.55 -2.60
C LYS A 65 -42.26 -10.01 -2.51
N LYS A 66 -43.54 -10.23 -2.76
CA LYS A 66 -44.07 -11.58 -2.95
C LYS A 66 -43.35 -12.29 -4.10
N GLN A 67 -43.28 -13.62 -4.05
CA GLN A 67 -42.59 -14.46 -5.04
C GLN A 67 -43.18 -14.38 -6.44
N LYS A 68 -44.51 -14.23 -6.51
CA LYS A 68 -45.30 -14.17 -7.77
C LYS A 68 -46.34 -13.04 -7.70
N GLY A 69 -46.84 -12.61 -8.84
CA GLY A 69 -47.95 -11.66 -8.93
C GLY A 69 -47.54 -10.17 -8.77
N THR A 70 -46.26 -9.84 -8.86
CA THR A 70 -45.79 -8.45 -8.70
C THR A 70 -45.44 -7.75 -10.03
N GLY A 71 -45.50 -8.48 -11.17
CA GLY A 71 -45.12 -7.93 -12.47
C GLY A 71 -43.67 -7.49 -12.64
N THR A 72 -42.80 -7.71 -11.64
CA THR A 72 -41.41 -7.24 -11.58
C THR A 72 -40.47 -8.39 -11.27
N ALA A 73 -39.17 -8.19 -11.44
CA ALA A 73 -38.14 -9.16 -11.06
C ALA A 73 -38.27 -9.60 -9.59
N ARG A 74 -38.00 -10.86 -9.32
CA ARG A 74 -38.00 -11.41 -7.97
C ARG A 74 -36.90 -10.74 -7.14
N ALA A 75 -37.26 -10.30 -5.94
CA ALA A 75 -36.34 -9.62 -5.02
C ALA A 75 -36.33 -10.31 -3.66
N GLY A 76 -35.16 -10.48 -3.11
CA GLY A 76 -34.93 -10.95 -1.75
C GLY A 76 -34.80 -9.81 -0.74
N SER A 77 -33.75 -9.82 0.07
CA SER A 77 -33.46 -8.78 1.06
C SER A 77 -32.99 -7.48 0.41
N ILE A 78 -33.32 -6.35 1.02
CA ILE A 78 -32.83 -5.01 0.63
C ILE A 78 -31.32 -4.87 0.76
N LYS A 79 -30.66 -5.71 1.55
CA LYS A 79 -29.21 -5.74 1.73
C LYS A 79 -28.43 -6.29 0.52
N ASN A 80 -29.14 -6.79 -0.50
CA ASN A 80 -28.49 -7.34 -1.68
C ASN A 80 -27.68 -6.26 -2.43
N PRO A 81 -26.49 -6.59 -2.97
CA PRO A 81 -25.64 -5.66 -3.74
C PRO A 81 -26.31 -4.99 -4.93
N LEU A 82 -27.39 -5.59 -5.47
CA LEU A 82 -28.18 -5.02 -6.57
C LEU A 82 -28.98 -3.77 -6.18
N PHE A 83 -29.23 -3.56 -4.91
CA PHE A 83 -30.01 -2.42 -4.43
C PHE A 83 -29.11 -1.29 -3.96
N ARG A 84 -29.58 -0.04 -4.09
CA ARG A 84 -28.93 1.11 -3.51
C ARG A 84 -28.87 0.96 -1.98
N GLY A 85 -27.69 1.18 -1.41
CA GLY A 85 -27.48 0.96 0.03
C GLY A 85 -27.24 -0.51 0.41
N GLY A 86 -27.22 -1.44 -0.54
CA GLY A 86 -26.83 -2.82 -0.32
C GLY A 86 -25.35 -3.03 -0.08
N GLY A 87 -24.96 -4.26 0.29
CA GLY A 87 -23.58 -4.63 0.57
C GLY A 87 -22.69 -4.61 -0.66
N ARG A 88 -21.39 -4.48 -0.45
CA ARG A 88 -20.39 -4.58 -1.51
C ARG A 88 -19.81 -5.99 -1.56
N VAL A 89 -19.72 -6.59 -2.77
CA VAL A 89 -19.29 -8.00 -2.91
C VAL A 89 -17.76 -8.10 -2.81
N PHE A 90 -17.04 -7.45 -3.70
CA PHE A 90 -15.57 -7.46 -3.75
C PHE A 90 -15.01 -6.08 -3.36
N GLY A 91 -15.45 -5.56 -2.24
CA GLY A 91 -14.93 -4.31 -1.71
C GLY A 91 -13.59 -4.48 -1.03
N PRO A 92 -12.93 -3.36 -0.70
CA PRO A 92 -11.69 -3.40 0.06
C PRO A 92 -11.92 -4.06 1.42
N SER A 93 -11.00 -4.94 1.80
CA SER A 93 -10.92 -5.54 3.14
C SER A 93 -9.59 -5.23 3.79
N PRO A 94 -9.52 -5.17 5.12
CA PRO A 94 -8.26 -4.94 5.82
C PRO A 94 -7.25 -6.01 5.44
N ARG A 95 -6.04 -5.57 5.10
CA ARG A 95 -4.94 -6.48 4.76
C ARG A 95 -3.58 -5.87 5.08
N ASP A 96 -2.61 -6.72 5.32
CA ASP A 96 -1.22 -6.33 5.45
C ASP A 96 -0.60 -6.13 4.06
N TYR A 97 0.07 -4.99 3.86
CA TYR A 97 0.80 -4.64 2.65
C TYR A 97 2.31 -4.81 2.81
N SER A 98 2.78 -5.29 3.97
CA SER A 98 4.20 -5.41 4.27
C SER A 98 4.94 -6.26 3.24
N GLN A 99 6.06 -5.75 2.77
CA GLN A 99 6.92 -6.42 1.82
C GLN A 99 8.33 -6.57 2.41
N LYS A 100 8.98 -7.69 2.12
CA LYS A 100 10.34 -7.99 2.52
C LYS A 100 11.24 -8.03 1.29
N VAL A 101 12.37 -7.36 1.37
CA VAL A 101 13.44 -7.44 0.35
C VAL A 101 14.61 -8.23 0.92
N ASN A 102 15.21 -9.10 0.12
CA ASN A 102 16.33 -9.94 0.52
C ASN A 102 17.53 -9.11 0.99
N LYS A 103 18.21 -9.59 2.03
CA LYS A 103 19.38 -8.90 2.62
C LYS A 103 20.47 -8.61 1.58
N LYS A 104 20.75 -9.54 0.65
CA LYS A 104 21.72 -9.34 -0.43
C LYS A 104 21.34 -8.15 -1.34
N VAL A 105 20.06 -8.06 -1.75
CA VAL A 105 19.58 -6.94 -2.59
C VAL A 105 19.73 -5.60 -1.87
N LYS A 106 19.49 -5.55 -0.57
CA LYS A 106 19.72 -4.33 0.23
C LYS A 106 21.18 -3.89 0.27
N ARG A 107 22.13 -4.85 0.26
CA ARG A 107 23.57 -4.55 0.26
C ARG A 107 24.05 -3.99 -1.09
N PHE A 108 23.43 -4.39 -2.20
CA PHE A 108 23.73 -3.83 -3.53
C PHE A 108 23.24 -2.39 -3.74
N LYS A 109 22.57 -1.83 -2.75
CA LYS A 109 22.02 -0.47 -2.81
C LYS A 109 23.01 0.60 -2.36
N LEU A 110 24.01 0.20 -1.57
CA LEU A 110 25.05 1.11 -1.02
C LEU A 110 26.14 1.35 -2.02
#